data_c2de7ea9c1cc0538289c8c8c4e407b37
#
_entry.id   c2de7ea9c1cc0538289c8c8c4e407b37
#
_cell.length_a   1.000
_cell.length_b   1.000
_cell.length_c   1.000
_cell.angle_alpha   90.00
_cell.angle_beta   90.00
_cell.angle_gamma   90.00
#
_symmetry.space_group_name_H-M   'P 1'
#
loop_
_entity.id
_entity.type
_entity.pdbx_description
1 polymer ?
#
loop_
_entity_poly.entity_id
_entity_poly.type
_entity_poly.pdbx_seq_one_letter_code
_entity_poly.pdbx_strand_id
1 'polypeptide(L)'
;MINGHTKIYGILGRPVTHSLSPAMHNAAFQALGINAVYVPFPVTDLTQAVAGLRGLAIGGASVTIPFKEEIIPLLDELDPKAACMGAVNTVVNQEGRLIGYNTDWLGAMTALEAQTGITGEHFLILGAGGAARAIAFGILENGGMVTITDLDAPRAETLASEMGVEAIPLNALDRCPATILINATPVGMAPDLHGLPIDPELLSRFTLVMDIVYRPLLTRLLREAQAHGARTIDGLQMLIHQAKIGRAHV
;
A
#
# COMPACT_ATOMS: atom_id res chain seq x y z
N MET A 1 -1.72 8.52 -29.43
CA MET A 1 -1.79 10.00 -29.59
C MET A 1 -3.06 10.45 -28.88
N ILE A 2 -2.98 11.49 -28.03
CA ILE A 2 -4.14 12.01 -27.28
C ILE A 2 -5.13 12.66 -28.26
N ASN A 3 -6.43 12.33 -28.13
CA ASN A 3 -7.52 12.86 -28.95
C ASN A 3 -8.83 12.92 -28.13
N GLY A 4 -9.95 13.31 -28.74
CA GLY A 4 -11.25 13.49 -28.07
C GLY A 4 -11.87 12.21 -27.47
N HIS A 5 -11.31 11.04 -27.72
CA HIS A 5 -11.76 9.77 -27.17
C HIS A 5 -10.79 9.20 -26.12
N THR A 6 -9.73 9.94 -25.78
CA THR A 6 -8.73 9.48 -24.80
C THR A 6 -9.33 9.46 -23.41
N LYS A 7 -9.36 8.29 -22.78
CA LYS A 7 -9.80 8.14 -21.39
C LYS A 7 -8.73 8.68 -20.44
N ILE A 8 -9.15 9.30 -19.34
CA ILE A 8 -8.26 9.84 -18.31
C ILE A 8 -8.38 8.99 -17.06
N TYR A 9 -7.24 8.63 -16.52
CA TYR A 9 -7.06 7.98 -15.23
C TYR A 9 -5.98 8.70 -14.45
N GLY A 10 -5.87 8.45 -13.15
CA GLY A 10 -4.81 9.10 -12.39
C GLY A 10 -4.57 8.52 -11.02
N ILE A 11 -3.72 9.21 -10.25
CA ILE A 11 -3.46 8.89 -8.85
C ILE A 11 -3.74 10.12 -7.99
N LEU A 12 -4.58 9.95 -6.97
CA LEU A 12 -4.88 10.94 -5.93
C LEU A 12 -3.91 10.75 -4.77
N GLY A 13 -3.19 11.78 -4.39
CA GLY A 13 -2.26 11.72 -3.25
C GLY A 13 -1.65 13.07 -2.88
N ARG A 14 -0.94 13.11 -1.74
CA ARG A 14 -0.25 14.31 -1.26
C ARG A 14 0.93 13.95 -0.34
N PRO A 15 2.20 14.11 -0.78
CA PRO A 15 2.61 14.44 -2.16
C PRO A 15 2.44 13.24 -3.11
N VAL A 16 2.31 13.50 -4.42
CA VAL A 16 2.12 12.45 -5.44
C VAL A 16 3.06 12.58 -6.64
N THR A 17 3.85 13.64 -6.70
CA THR A 17 4.75 13.96 -7.82
C THR A 17 5.86 12.94 -8.05
N HIS A 18 6.22 12.19 -7.02
CA HIS A 18 7.27 11.16 -7.05
C HIS A 18 6.74 9.77 -7.40
N SER A 19 5.43 9.61 -7.59
CA SER A 19 4.81 8.30 -7.87
C SER A 19 5.30 7.72 -9.20
N LEU A 20 5.57 6.41 -9.21
CA LEU A 20 5.89 5.64 -10.41
C LEU A 20 4.65 5.17 -11.18
N SER A 21 3.45 5.28 -10.59
CA SER A 21 2.20 4.83 -11.22
C SER A 21 1.96 5.45 -12.60
N PRO A 22 2.17 6.77 -12.83
CA PRO A 22 2.00 7.34 -14.17
C PRO A 22 2.93 6.69 -15.21
N ALA A 23 4.20 6.47 -14.87
CA ALA A 23 5.14 5.83 -15.80
C ALA A 23 4.72 4.39 -16.13
N MET A 24 4.34 3.61 -15.11
CA MET A 24 3.92 2.21 -15.28
C MET A 24 2.63 2.08 -16.09
N HIS A 25 1.59 2.83 -15.74
CA HIS A 25 0.29 2.72 -16.42
C HIS A 25 0.35 3.24 -17.85
N ASN A 26 1.02 4.37 -18.12
CA ASN A 26 1.15 4.88 -19.48
C ASN A 26 1.98 3.95 -20.37
N ALA A 27 3.04 3.33 -19.85
CA ALA A 27 3.78 2.29 -20.58
C ALA A 27 2.88 1.09 -20.91
N ALA A 28 2.04 0.65 -19.97
CA ALA A 28 1.10 -0.44 -20.19
C ALA A 28 0.01 -0.05 -21.21
N PHE A 29 -0.56 1.15 -21.16
CA PHE A 29 -1.53 1.63 -22.15
C PHE A 29 -0.93 1.65 -23.55
N GLN A 30 0.30 2.15 -23.67
CA GLN A 30 1.01 2.16 -24.95
C GLN A 30 1.24 0.74 -25.49
N ALA A 31 1.74 -0.17 -24.66
CA ALA A 31 2.04 -1.55 -25.05
C ALA A 31 0.77 -2.33 -25.49
N LEU A 32 -0.38 -2.00 -24.92
CA LEU A 32 -1.66 -2.65 -25.20
C LEU A 32 -2.51 -1.92 -26.25
N GLY A 33 -2.03 -0.79 -26.77
CA GLY A 33 -2.80 0.01 -27.73
C GLY A 33 -4.05 0.67 -27.13
N ILE A 34 -4.11 0.86 -25.80
CA ILE A 34 -5.25 1.47 -25.12
C ILE A 34 -5.17 2.98 -25.27
N ASN A 35 -6.23 3.61 -25.78
CA ASN A 35 -6.32 5.07 -25.89
C ASN A 35 -6.69 5.70 -24.55
N ALA A 36 -5.71 5.76 -23.65
CA ALA A 36 -5.86 6.32 -22.32
C ALA A 36 -4.58 7.04 -21.87
N VAL A 37 -4.72 7.91 -20.86
CA VAL A 37 -3.63 8.59 -20.20
C VAL A 37 -3.81 8.48 -18.68
N TYR A 38 -2.69 8.28 -17.98
CA TYR A 38 -2.66 8.24 -16.52
C TYR A 38 -1.80 9.39 -15.99
N VAL A 39 -2.38 10.23 -15.13
CA VAL A 39 -1.75 11.46 -14.64
C VAL A 39 -1.73 11.55 -13.11
N PRO A 40 -0.74 12.24 -12.50
CA PRO A 40 -0.77 12.51 -11.07
C PRO A 40 -1.71 13.68 -10.77
N PHE A 41 -2.56 13.53 -9.75
CA PHE A 41 -3.43 14.56 -9.22
C PHE A 41 -2.97 14.92 -7.79
N PRO A 42 -2.21 16.01 -7.58
CA PRO A 42 -1.86 16.50 -6.25
C PRO A 42 -3.11 17.08 -5.58
N VAL A 43 -3.68 16.35 -4.63
CA VAL A 43 -4.95 16.71 -4.00
C VAL A 43 -4.73 17.70 -2.87
N THR A 44 -5.43 18.83 -2.92
CA THR A 44 -5.49 19.82 -1.83
C THR A 44 -6.78 19.73 -1.03
N ASP A 45 -7.86 19.31 -1.68
CA ASP A 45 -9.19 19.06 -1.11
C ASP A 45 -9.73 17.76 -1.69
N LEU A 46 -9.88 16.75 -0.84
CA LEU A 46 -10.28 15.41 -1.28
C LEU A 46 -11.73 15.37 -1.77
N THR A 47 -12.63 16.13 -1.11
CA THR A 47 -14.05 16.18 -1.50
C THR A 47 -14.22 16.77 -2.89
N GLN A 48 -13.52 17.86 -3.18
CA GLN A 48 -13.53 18.47 -4.51
C GLN A 48 -12.86 17.57 -5.55
N ALA A 49 -11.77 16.89 -5.19
CA ALA A 49 -11.11 15.94 -6.10
C ALA A 49 -12.04 14.79 -6.50
N VAL A 50 -12.77 14.21 -5.55
CA VAL A 50 -13.75 13.13 -5.79
C VAL A 50 -14.94 13.63 -6.62
N ALA A 51 -15.44 14.84 -6.34
CA ALA A 51 -16.47 15.47 -7.19
C ALA A 51 -15.93 15.68 -8.63
N GLY A 52 -14.66 16.06 -8.77
CA GLY A 52 -13.98 16.20 -10.06
C GLY A 52 -13.90 14.89 -10.84
N LEU A 53 -13.69 13.74 -10.19
CA LEU A 53 -13.72 12.43 -10.87
C LEU A 53 -15.08 12.19 -11.58
N ARG A 54 -16.18 12.60 -10.94
CA ARG A 54 -17.52 12.50 -11.51
C ARG A 54 -17.74 13.55 -12.61
N GLY A 55 -17.51 14.82 -12.30
CA GLY A 55 -17.81 15.94 -13.19
C GLY A 55 -16.98 15.98 -14.48
N LEU A 56 -15.78 15.43 -14.46
CA LEU A 56 -14.88 15.34 -15.61
C LEU A 56 -14.93 13.96 -16.30
N ALA A 57 -15.80 13.07 -15.86
CA ALA A 57 -15.91 11.70 -16.36
C ALA A 57 -14.56 10.96 -16.38
N ILE A 58 -13.71 11.18 -15.36
CA ILE A 58 -12.44 10.48 -15.19
C ILE A 58 -12.74 9.00 -14.93
N GLY A 59 -12.18 8.08 -15.73
CA GLY A 59 -12.54 6.66 -15.71
C GLY A 59 -12.21 5.94 -14.39
N GLY A 60 -11.27 6.45 -13.62
CA GLY A 60 -10.90 5.92 -12.32
C GLY A 60 -9.60 6.52 -11.81
N ALA A 61 -9.28 6.22 -10.57
CA ALA A 61 -8.06 6.71 -9.94
C ALA A 61 -7.49 5.72 -8.93
N SER A 62 -6.15 5.63 -8.87
CA SER A 62 -5.49 5.08 -7.69
C SER A 62 -5.54 6.10 -6.56
N VAL A 63 -5.57 5.61 -5.32
CA VAL A 63 -5.56 6.44 -4.11
C VAL A 63 -4.35 6.06 -3.27
N THR A 64 -3.56 7.07 -2.90
CA THR A 64 -2.38 6.87 -2.07
C THR A 64 -2.41 7.78 -0.84
N ILE A 65 -1.32 7.81 -0.08
CA ILE A 65 -1.19 8.59 1.15
C ILE A 65 -1.60 10.06 0.91
N PRO A 66 -2.36 10.67 1.85
CA PRO A 66 -2.91 10.09 3.08
C PRO A 66 -4.33 9.52 2.92
N PHE A 67 -4.92 9.51 1.74
CA PHE A 67 -6.35 9.49 1.45
C PHE A 67 -7.02 8.10 1.41
N LYS A 68 -6.29 6.99 1.62
CA LYS A 68 -6.86 5.64 1.46
C LYS A 68 -8.03 5.32 2.39
N GLU A 69 -8.03 5.90 3.58
CA GLU A 69 -9.10 5.77 4.58
C GLU A 69 -10.12 6.91 4.42
N GLU A 70 -9.63 8.15 4.23
CA GLU A 70 -10.46 9.36 4.15
C GLU A 70 -11.41 9.40 2.94
N ILE A 71 -11.08 8.69 1.85
CA ILE A 71 -11.90 8.69 0.63
C ILE A 71 -13.19 7.85 0.78
N ILE A 72 -13.20 6.89 1.71
CA ILE A 72 -14.30 5.93 1.86
C ILE A 72 -15.68 6.59 1.94
N PRO A 73 -15.93 7.58 2.82
CA PRO A 73 -17.25 8.21 2.94
C PRO A 73 -17.66 9.05 1.72
N LEU A 74 -16.77 9.24 0.74
CA LEU A 74 -17.04 10.01 -0.48
C LEU A 74 -17.38 9.13 -1.68
N LEU A 75 -17.32 7.81 -1.51
CA LEU A 75 -17.63 6.82 -2.54
C LEU A 75 -19.07 6.33 -2.41
N ASP A 76 -19.62 5.83 -3.53
CA ASP A 76 -21.00 5.34 -3.58
C ASP A 76 -21.10 3.87 -3.15
N GLU A 77 -20.02 3.11 -3.34
CA GLU A 77 -19.94 1.68 -3.01
C GLU A 77 -18.52 1.26 -2.67
N LEU A 78 -18.40 0.23 -1.85
CA LEU A 78 -17.14 -0.45 -1.57
C LEU A 78 -17.22 -1.92 -1.98
N ASP A 79 -16.14 -2.41 -2.57
CA ASP A 79 -15.91 -3.85 -2.64
C ASP A 79 -15.89 -4.45 -1.21
N PRO A 80 -16.49 -5.62 -0.97
CA PRO A 80 -16.57 -6.20 0.36
C PRO A 80 -15.22 -6.34 1.07
N LYS A 81 -14.15 -6.69 0.34
CA LYS A 81 -12.81 -6.79 0.93
C LYS A 81 -12.24 -5.41 1.26
N ALA A 82 -12.44 -4.41 0.40
CA ALA A 82 -12.05 -3.04 0.71
C ALA A 82 -12.78 -2.49 1.94
N ALA A 83 -14.05 -2.84 2.12
CA ALA A 83 -14.83 -2.50 3.31
C ALA A 83 -14.26 -3.18 4.57
N CYS A 84 -13.92 -4.48 4.52
CA CYS A 84 -13.29 -5.20 5.63
C CYS A 84 -11.92 -4.61 6.01
N MET A 85 -11.14 -4.17 5.02
CA MET A 85 -9.84 -3.53 5.26
C MET A 85 -9.97 -2.11 5.82
N GLY A 86 -11.08 -1.42 5.58
CA GLY A 86 -11.24 -0.01 5.91
C GLY A 86 -10.27 0.90 5.12
N ALA A 87 -9.87 0.50 3.92
CA ALA A 87 -8.96 1.26 3.07
C ALA A 87 -9.20 1.01 1.58
N VAL A 88 -9.14 2.06 0.77
CA VAL A 88 -9.29 2.05 -0.69
C VAL A 88 -8.02 2.55 -1.35
N ASN A 89 -7.46 1.80 -2.30
CA ASN A 89 -6.36 2.24 -3.13
C ASN A 89 -6.72 2.42 -4.61
N THR A 90 -7.92 1.99 -5.01
CA THR A 90 -8.40 2.06 -6.40
C THR A 90 -9.87 2.46 -6.42
N VAL A 91 -10.20 3.49 -7.20
CA VAL A 91 -11.57 3.94 -7.45
C VAL A 91 -11.88 3.74 -8.91
N VAL A 92 -13.00 3.08 -9.21
CA VAL A 92 -13.54 2.92 -10.56
C VAL A 92 -14.77 3.82 -10.70
N ASN A 93 -14.81 4.58 -11.79
CA ASN A 93 -15.96 5.42 -12.12
C ASN A 93 -16.82 4.71 -13.17
N GLN A 94 -17.98 4.23 -12.74
CA GLN A 94 -18.99 3.62 -13.61
C GLN A 94 -20.13 4.63 -13.82
N GLU A 95 -20.01 5.44 -14.89
CA GLU A 95 -21.04 6.44 -15.28
C GLU A 95 -21.42 7.41 -14.13
N GLY A 96 -20.43 7.86 -13.37
CA GLY A 96 -20.60 8.77 -12.24
C GLY A 96 -20.75 8.06 -10.89
N ARG A 97 -20.99 6.75 -10.83
CA ARG A 97 -20.96 5.94 -9.62
C ARG A 97 -19.52 5.54 -9.31
N LEU A 98 -19.01 5.91 -8.17
CA LEU A 98 -17.64 5.64 -7.74
C LEU A 98 -17.61 4.42 -6.81
N ILE A 99 -16.89 3.38 -7.24
CA ILE A 99 -16.75 2.13 -6.49
C ILE A 99 -15.31 2.00 -6.02
N GLY A 100 -15.12 1.78 -4.72
CA GLY A 100 -13.81 1.64 -4.09
C GLY A 100 -13.36 0.20 -3.96
N TYR A 101 -12.11 -0.06 -4.37
CA TYR A 101 -11.42 -1.34 -4.27
C TYR A 101 -10.10 -1.19 -3.52
N ASN A 102 -9.55 -2.32 -3.08
CA ASN A 102 -8.18 -2.36 -2.57
C ASN A 102 -7.41 -3.52 -3.20
N THR A 103 -6.37 -3.19 -3.96
CA THR A 103 -5.49 -4.17 -4.63
C THR A 103 -4.14 -4.32 -3.92
N ASP A 104 -3.87 -3.52 -2.88
CA ASP A 104 -2.59 -3.56 -2.16
C ASP A 104 -2.39 -4.91 -1.47
N TRP A 105 -3.44 -5.48 -0.87
CA TRP A 105 -3.35 -6.76 -0.18
C TRP A 105 -2.91 -7.89 -1.11
N LEU A 106 -3.49 -7.97 -2.32
CA LEU A 106 -3.08 -8.96 -3.33
C LEU A 106 -1.65 -8.71 -3.82
N GLY A 107 -1.28 -7.44 -4.00
CA GLY A 107 0.07 -7.06 -4.38
C GLY A 107 1.10 -7.48 -3.33
N ALA A 108 0.80 -7.26 -2.05
CA ALA A 108 1.66 -7.66 -0.94
C ALA A 108 1.76 -9.19 -0.81
N MET A 109 0.62 -9.90 -0.88
CA MET A 109 0.62 -11.36 -0.81
C MET A 109 1.42 -11.98 -1.95
N THR A 110 1.24 -11.51 -3.18
CA THR A 110 2.02 -12.01 -4.32
C THR A 110 3.52 -11.78 -4.14
N ALA A 111 3.93 -10.64 -3.56
CA ALA A 111 5.34 -10.37 -3.27
C ALA A 111 5.90 -11.26 -2.15
N LEU A 112 5.11 -11.51 -1.09
CA LEU A 112 5.49 -12.38 0.03
C LEU A 112 5.57 -13.85 -0.39
N GLU A 113 4.56 -14.37 -1.08
CA GLU A 113 4.48 -15.77 -1.53
C GLU A 113 5.62 -16.17 -2.47
N ALA A 114 6.20 -15.21 -3.19
CA ALA A 114 7.41 -15.44 -4.00
C ALA A 114 8.66 -15.74 -3.16
N GLN A 115 8.65 -15.46 -1.85
CA GLN A 115 9.80 -15.58 -0.95
C GLN A 115 9.57 -16.48 0.25
N THR A 116 8.31 -16.64 0.71
CA THR A 116 7.98 -17.41 1.91
C THR A 116 6.54 -17.91 1.85
N GLY A 117 6.20 -18.92 2.69
CA GLY A 117 4.81 -19.23 3.00
C GLY A 117 4.19 -18.14 3.87
N ILE A 118 2.85 -18.08 3.92
CA ILE A 118 2.12 -17.16 4.80
C ILE A 118 1.45 -17.91 5.94
N THR A 119 0.86 -19.05 5.63
CA THR A 119 0.12 -19.87 6.61
C THR A 119 1.00 -20.29 7.78
N GLY A 120 0.59 -19.94 8.99
CA GLY A 120 1.28 -20.27 10.23
C GLY A 120 2.51 -19.39 10.55
N GLU A 121 2.94 -18.53 9.64
CA GLU A 121 4.03 -17.59 9.88
C GLU A 121 3.54 -16.37 10.68
N HIS A 122 4.45 -15.77 11.45
CA HIS A 122 4.16 -14.60 12.27
C HIS A 122 4.88 -13.36 11.73
N PHE A 123 4.09 -12.33 11.44
CA PHE A 123 4.52 -11.08 10.84
C PHE A 123 4.42 -9.94 11.85
N LEU A 124 5.48 -9.13 11.94
CA LEU A 124 5.45 -7.82 12.60
C LEU A 124 5.28 -6.74 11.55
N ILE A 125 4.21 -5.94 11.64
CA ILE A 125 3.96 -4.81 10.75
C ILE A 125 4.28 -3.51 11.50
N LEU A 126 5.19 -2.72 10.95
CA LEU A 126 5.49 -1.37 11.39
C LEU A 126 4.57 -0.41 10.61
N GLY A 127 3.72 0.33 11.33
CA GLY A 127 2.74 1.24 10.77
C GLY A 127 1.31 0.73 10.90
N ALA A 128 0.34 1.67 11.00
CA ALA A 128 -1.09 1.39 11.14
C ALA A 128 -1.96 2.18 10.15
N GLY A 129 -1.41 2.55 8.98
CA GLY A 129 -2.13 3.24 7.92
C GLY A 129 -2.76 2.29 6.90
N GLY A 130 -3.38 2.85 5.85
CA GLY A 130 -4.11 2.09 4.84
C GLY A 130 -3.31 0.99 4.12
N ALA A 131 -1.98 1.10 4.03
CA ALA A 131 -1.14 0.02 3.50
C ALA A 131 -0.98 -1.11 4.53
N ALA A 132 -0.76 -0.78 5.80
CA ALA A 132 -0.69 -1.75 6.90
C ALA A 132 -2.00 -2.54 7.03
N ARG A 133 -3.16 -1.87 6.93
CA ARG A 133 -4.49 -2.49 6.90
C ARG A 133 -4.61 -3.54 5.81
N ALA A 134 -4.22 -3.19 4.58
CA ALA A 134 -4.29 -4.09 3.45
C ALA A 134 -3.36 -5.30 3.60
N ILE A 135 -2.13 -5.09 4.10
CA ILE A 135 -1.15 -6.15 4.32
C ILE A 135 -1.61 -7.08 5.45
N ALA A 136 -2.05 -6.53 6.58
CA ALA A 136 -2.57 -7.30 7.71
C ALA A 136 -3.76 -8.17 7.29
N PHE A 137 -4.74 -7.58 6.59
CA PHE A 137 -5.88 -8.31 6.03
C PHE A 137 -5.42 -9.48 5.16
N GLY A 138 -4.49 -9.23 4.21
CA GLY A 138 -4.00 -10.27 3.31
C GLY A 138 -3.30 -11.41 4.05
N ILE A 139 -2.48 -11.12 5.06
CA ILE A 139 -1.80 -12.14 5.87
C ILE A 139 -2.83 -12.99 6.64
N LEU A 140 -3.81 -12.36 7.28
CA LEU A 140 -4.86 -13.06 8.04
C LEU A 140 -5.74 -13.93 7.15
N GLU A 141 -6.16 -13.44 5.98
CA GLU A 141 -6.92 -14.21 4.98
C GLU A 141 -6.16 -15.47 4.50
N ASN A 142 -4.82 -15.45 4.52
CA ASN A 142 -3.97 -16.57 4.13
C ASN A 142 -3.46 -17.40 5.33
N GLY A 143 -4.06 -17.21 6.53
CA GLY A 143 -3.77 -18.03 7.71
C GLY A 143 -2.45 -17.71 8.41
N GLY A 144 -1.87 -16.52 8.18
CA GLY A 144 -0.74 -16.01 8.95
C GLY A 144 -1.18 -15.31 10.23
N MET A 145 -0.22 -15.01 11.10
CA MET A 145 -0.42 -14.26 12.34
C MET A 145 0.22 -12.88 12.21
N VAL A 146 -0.42 -11.86 12.81
CA VAL A 146 0.02 -10.47 12.70
C VAL A 146 0.14 -9.84 14.08
N THR A 147 1.23 -9.12 14.30
CA THR A 147 1.39 -8.13 15.38
C THR A 147 1.65 -6.77 14.75
N ILE A 148 1.03 -5.72 15.28
CA ILE A 148 1.11 -4.36 14.74
C ILE A 148 1.81 -3.44 15.75
N THR A 149 2.60 -2.52 15.24
CA THR A 149 3.16 -1.41 16.03
C THR A 149 3.19 -0.14 15.19
N ASP A 150 3.01 1.01 15.83
CA ASP A 150 3.14 2.34 15.22
C ASP A 150 3.72 3.32 16.25
N LEU A 151 4.30 4.43 15.79
CA LEU A 151 4.67 5.57 16.64
C LEU A 151 3.43 6.17 17.34
N ASP A 152 2.29 6.16 16.65
CA ASP A 152 0.97 6.49 17.20
C ASP A 152 0.35 5.21 17.78
N ALA A 153 0.63 4.93 19.06
CA ALA A 153 0.14 3.73 19.72
C ALA A 153 -1.40 3.59 19.68
N PRO A 154 -2.22 4.63 19.93
CA PRO A 154 -3.67 4.57 19.75
C PRO A 154 -4.11 4.11 18.36
N ARG A 155 -3.40 4.53 17.31
CA ARG A 155 -3.69 4.11 15.94
C ARG A 155 -3.39 2.62 15.72
N ALA A 156 -2.28 2.13 16.28
CA ALA A 156 -1.93 0.70 16.24
C ALA A 156 -2.97 -0.14 16.99
N GLU A 157 -3.38 0.29 18.18
CA GLU A 157 -4.40 -0.38 19.00
C GLU A 157 -5.76 -0.43 18.30
N THR A 158 -6.16 0.67 17.65
CA THR A 158 -7.40 0.73 16.86
C THR A 158 -7.37 -0.28 15.72
N LEU A 159 -6.32 -0.28 14.91
CA LEU A 159 -6.18 -1.23 13.80
C LEU A 159 -6.13 -2.67 14.30
N ALA A 160 -5.38 -2.94 15.35
CA ALA A 160 -5.28 -4.28 15.93
C ALA A 160 -6.64 -4.78 16.44
N SER A 161 -7.40 -3.93 17.12
CA SER A 161 -8.76 -4.24 17.57
C SER A 161 -9.71 -4.56 16.42
N GLU A 162 -9.67 -3.76 15.35
CA GLU A 162 -10.50 -3.96 14.16
C GLU A 162 -10.17 -5.27 13.41
N MET A 163 -8.89 -5.66 13.41
CA MET A 163 -8.40 -6.88 12.73
C MET A 163 -8.39 -8.12 13.65
N GLY A 164 -8.67 -7.98 14.94
CA GLY A 164 -8.61 -9.07 15.91
C GLY A 164 -7.20 -9.59 16.16
N VAL A 165 -6.18 -8.73 16.14
CA VAL A 165 -4.77 -9.04 16.34
C VAL A 165 -4.18 -8.27 17.51
N GLU A 166 -2.90 -8.53 17.83
CA GLU A 166 -2.20 -7.83 18.91
C GLU A 166 -1.51 -6.55 18.41
N ALA A 167 -1.61 -5.48 19.21
CA ALA A 167 -0.73 -4.32 19.09
C ALA A 167 0.30 -4.33 20.21
N ILE A 168 1.56 -4.03 19.89
CA ILE A 168 2.62 -3.91 20.88
C ILE A 168 3.31 -2.55 20.76
N PRO A 169 3.76 -1.96 21.87
CA PRO A 169 4.52 -0.71 21.81
C PRO A 169 5.94 -0.96 21.27
N LEU A 170 6.53 0.07 20.66
CA LEU A 170 7.87 0.01 20.07
C LEU A 170 8.98 -0.45 21.01
N ASN A 171 8.85 -0.19 22.30
CA ASN A 171 9.83 -0.62 23.30
C ASN A 171 9.67 -2.08 23.76
N ALA A 172 8.74 -2.83 23.18
CA ALA A 172 8.49 -4.24 23.46
C ALA A 172 8.71 -5.16 22.25
N LEU A 173 9.29 -4.64 21.15
CA LEU A 173 9.55 -5.39 19.93
C LEU A 173 10.49 -6.59 20.13
N ASP A 174 11.36 -6.53 21.15
CA ASP A 174 12.24 -7.62 21.58
C ASP A 174 11.46 -8.87 22.04
N ARG A 175 10.21 -8.72 22.44
CA ARG A 175 9.32 -9.81 22.91
C ARG A 175 8.39 -10.34 21.84
N CYS A 176 8.30 -9.66 20.68
CA CYS A 176 7.46 -10.12 19.59
C CYS A 176 7.97 -11.43 19.02
N PRO A 177 7.16 -12.48 18.90
CA PRO A 177 7.58 -13.77 18.35
C PRO A 177 7.71 -13.78 16.83
N ALA A 178 7.39 -12.69 16.14
CA ALA A 178 7.44 -12.59 14.68
C ALA A 178 8.85 -12.80 14.13
N THR A 179 8.93 -13.57 13.06
CA THR A 179 10.16 -13.86 12.30
C THR A 179 10.23 -13.13 10.97
N ILE A 180 9.14 -12.48 10.57
CA ILE A 180 9.03 -11.70 9.34
C ILE A 180 8.65 -10.27 9.72
N LEU A 181 9.39 -9.29 9.19
CA LEU A 181 9.17 -7.86 9.40
C LEU A 181 8.66 -7.21 8.14
N ILE A 182 7.63 -6.35 8.27
CA ILE A 182 7.12 -5.53 7.18
C ILE A 182 7.11 -4.06 7.61
N ASN A 183 7.86 -3.22 6.90
CA ASN A 183 7.73 -1.77 7.04
C ASN A 183 6.60 -1.27 6.13
N ALA A 184 5.50 -0.84 6.75
CA ALA A 184 4.36 -0.19 6.10
C ALA A 184 4.29 1.32 6.42
N THR A 185 5.38 1.91 6.92
CA THR A 185 5.54 3.34 7.18
C THR A 185 6.29 4.03 6.03
N PRO A 186 6.27 5.37 5.96
CA PRO A 186 7.10 6.10 5.01
C PRO A 186 8.56 6.30 5.45
N VAL A 187 8.99 5.72 6.58
CA VAL A 187 10.36 5.87 7.09
C VAL A 187 11.36 5.25 6.12
N GLY A 188 12.42 6.00 5.79
CA GLY A 188 13.41 5.59 4.79
C GLY A 188 13.06 5.98 3.35
N MET A 189 11.88 6.58 3.12
CA MET A 189 11.48 7.15 1.82
C MET A 189 12.13 8.53 1.61
N ALA A 190 12.53 8.82 0.38
CA ALA A 190 13.01 10.14 0.01
C ALA A 190 12.02 11.26 0.46
N PRO A 191 12.50 12.39 1.01
CA PRO A 191 13.91 12.83 1.05
C PRO A 191 14.76 12.26 2.21
N ASP A 192 14.17 11.68 3.27
CA ASP A 192 14.91 11.12 4.41
C ASP A 192 15.32 9.67 4.14
N LEU A 193 16.46 9.51 3.47
CA LEU A 193 17.01 8.20 3.13
C LEU A 193 17.70 7.47 4.29
N HIS A 194 17.91 8.17 5.41
CA HIS A 194 18.63 7.64 6.59
C HIS A 194 17.67 7.12 7.67
N GLY A 195 16.39 7.34 7.51
CA GLY A 195 15.37 6.84 8.43
C GLY A 195 15.45 5.31 8.58
N LEU A 196 15.30 4.83 9.81
CA LEU A 196 15.21 3.43 10.14
C LEU A 196 14.04 3.25 11.12
N PRO A 197 13.02 2.44 10.76
CA PRO A 197 11.80 2.36 11.56
C PRO A 197 11.89 1.43 12.77
N ILE A 198 13.02 0.76 12.95
CA ILE A 198 13.29 -0.21 14.02
C ILE A 198 14.76 -0.12 14.45
N ASP A 199 15.06 -0.50 15.69
CA ASP A 199 16.44 -0.64 16.15
C ASP A 199 17.16 -1.70 15.28
N PRO A 200 18.33 -1.36 14.69
CA PRO A 200 19.06 -2.29 13.82
C PRO A 200 19.49 -3.57 14.56
N GLU A 201 19.72 -3.54 15.88
CA GLU A 201 20.10 -4.73 16.66
C GLU A 201 19.00 -5.81 16.65
N LEU A 202 17.73 -5.39 16.50
CA LEU A 202 16.59 -6.31 16.43
C LEU A 202 16.49 -7.02 15.07
N LEU A 203 17.18 -6.54 14.03
CA LEU A 203 17.05 -7.10 12.67
C LEU A 203 17.58 -8.53 12.57
N SER A 204 18.51 -8.92 13.43
CA SER A 204 19.03 -10.29 13.51
C SER A 204 17.97 -11.35 13.84
N ARG A 205 16.79 -10.95 14.31
CA ARG A 205 15.68 -11.84 14.67
C ARG A 205 14.80 -12.22 13.48
N PHE A 206 14.87 -11.44 12.38
CA PHE A 206 14.00 -11.63 11.25
C PHE A 206 14.69 -12.43 10.14
N THR A 207 14.00 -13.42 9.61
CA THR A 207 14.44 -14.23 8.47
C THR A 207 14.11 -13.57 7.13
N LEU A 208 13.11 -12.70 7.13
CA LEU A 208 12.64 -11.95 5.96
C LEU A 208 12.21 -10.54 6.40
N VAL A 209 12.63 -9.54 5.63
CA VAL A 209 12.22 -8.14 5.81
C VAL A 209 11.66 -7.60 4.51
N MET A 210 10.42 -7.12 4.54
CA MET A 210 9.77 -6.43 3.43
C MET A 210 9.67 -4.95 3.76
N ASP A 211 10.00 -4.10 2.79
CA ASP A 211 9.79 -2.66 2.87
C ASP A 211 8.89 -2.20 1.73
N ILE A 212 7.74 -1.57 2.02
CA ILE A 212 6.86 -1.05 0.96
C ILE A 212 7.38 0.25 0.33
N VAL A 213 8.41 0.86 0.91
CA VAL A 213 9.10 1.98 0.29
C VAL A 213 9.85 1.50 -0.95
N TYR A 214 9.63 2.20 -2.08
CA TYR A 214 10.27 1.88 -3.37
C TYR A 214 11.17 3.01 -3.89
N ARG A 215 11.35 4.10 -3.10
CA ARG A 215 12.29 5.20 -3.37
C ARG A 215 13.00 5.63 -2.08
N PRO A 216 14.24 5.19 -1.90
CA PRO A 216 15.09 4.37 -2.77
C PRO A 216 14.59 2.93 -2.87
N LEU A 217 15.00 2.18 -3.89
CA LEU A 217 14.66 0.77 -4.05
C LEU A 217 15.28 -0.08 -2.93
N LEU A 218 16.54 0.18 -2.62
CA LEU A 218 17.25 -0.43 -1.50
C LEU A 218 17.32 0.58 -0.35
N THR A 219 16.32 0.53 0.55
CA THR A 219 16.24 1.40 1.73
C THR A 219 17.34 1.07 2.75
N ARG A 220 17.54 1.94 3.74
CA ARG A 220 18.45 1.63 4.85
C ARG A 220 17.99 0.37 5.59
N LEU A 221 16.68 0.21 5.82
CA LEU A 221 16.11 -0.98 6.45
C LEU A 221 16.53 -2.26 5.72
N LEU A 222 16.37 -2.30 4.39
CA LEU A 222 16.72 -3.49 3.61
C LEU A 222 18.23 -3.76 3.61
N ARG A 223 19.09 -2.72 3.56
CA ARG A 223 20.56 -2.91 3.67
C ARG A 223 20.98 -3.47 5.02
N GLU A 224 20.45 -2.90 6.11
CA GLU A 224 20.74 -3.39 7.46
C GLU A 224 20.23 -4.82 7.66
N ALA A 225 19.01 -5.14 7.17
CA ALA A 225 18.47 -6.49 7.23
C ALA A 225 19.36 -7.51 6.48
N GLN A 226 19.83 -7.16 5.29
CA GLN A 226 20.76 -8.01 4.52
C GLN A 226 22.09 -8.22 5.26
N ALA A 227 22.63 -7.17 5.91
CA ALA A 227 23.84 -7.27 6.70
C ALA A 227 23.68 -8.23 7.90
N HIS A 228 22.46 -8.38 8.44
CA HIS A 228 22.11 -9.34 9.49
C HIS A 228 21.67 -10.71 8.94
N GLY A 229 21.76 -10.96 7.64
CA GLY A 229 21.47 -12.25 7.01
C GLY A 229 20.00 -12.49 6.65
N ALA A 230 19.12 -11.52 6.80
CA ALA A 230 17.73 -11.63 6.40
C ALA A 230 17.57 -11.57 4.86
N ARG A 231 16.61 -12.33 4.32
CA ARG A 231 16.12 -12.11 2.96
C ARG A 231 15.32 -10.82 2.90
N THR A 232 15.24 -10.18 1.74
CA THR A 232 14.56 -8.89 1.62
C THR A 232 13.62 -8.83 0.43
N ILE A 233 12.51 -8.08 0.59
CA ILE A 233 11.56 -7.75 -0.47
C ILE A 233 11.47 -6.23 -0.54
N ASP A 234 11.74 -5.65 -1.71
CA ASP A 234 11.59 -4.22 -1.96
C ASP A 234 10.16 -3.82 -2.31
N GLY A 235 9.82 -2.55 -2.11
CA GLY A 235 8.47 -2.04 -2.31
C GLY A 235 8.01 -1.99 -3.77
N LEU A 236 8.92 -2.12 -4.73
CA LEU A 236 8.56 -2.15 -6.15
C LEU A 236 7.81 -3.43 -6.50
N GLN A 237 8.09 -4.54 -5.84
CA GLN A 237 7.38 -5.81 -6.04
C GLN A 237 5.89 -5.64 -5.74
N MET A 238 5.55 -5.14 -4.55
CA MET A 238 4.15 -4.86 -4.19
C MET A 238 3.50 -3.85 -5.15
N LEU A 239 4.21 -2.77 -5.50
CA LEU A 239 3.72 -1.73 -6.39
C LEU A 239 3.38 -2.27 -7.79
N ILE A 240 4.21 -3.14 -8.35
CA ILE A 240 3.97 -3.75 -9.67
C ILE A 240 2.77 -4.70 -9.60
N HIS A 241 2.70 -5.55 -8.57
CA HIS A 241 1.64 -6.55 -8.47
C HIS A 241 0.28 -5.90 -8.26
N GLN A 242 0.15 -4.93 -7.34
CA GLN A 242 -1.10 -4.21 -7.13
C GLN A 242 -1.58 -3.46 -8.40
N ALA A 243 -0.64 -2.89 -9.18
CA ALA A 243 -0.99 -2.17 -10.40
C ALA A 243 -1.49 -3.09 -11.52
N LYS A 244 -0.95 -4.32 -11.64
CA LYS A 244 -1.46 -5.33 -12.58
C LYS A 244 -2.91 -5.69 -12.28
N ILE A 245 -3.25 -5.83 -10.99
CA ILE A 245 -4.58 -6.19 -10.52
C ILE A 245 -5.53 -4.99 -10.68
N GLY A 246 -5.14 -3.80 -10.23
CA GLY A 246 -5.94 -2.57 -10.36
C GLY A 246 -6.34 -2.27 -11.80
N ARG A 247 -5.46 -2.56 -12.76
CA ARG A 247 -5.77 -2.42 -14.19
C ARG A 247 -6.92 -3.32 -14.67
N ALA A 248 -7.14 -4.47 -14.04
CA ALA A 248 -8.22 -5.38 -14.41
C ALA A 248 -9.62 -4.85 -14.02
N HIS A 249 -9.68 -3.86 -13.14
CA HIS A 249 -10.92 -3.21 -12.70
C HIS A 249 -11.23 -1.91 -13.47
N VAL A 250 -10.30 -1.43 -14.32
CA VAL A 250 -10.39 -0.17 -15.09
C VAL A 250 -10.51 -0.43 -16.63
#